data_529617b2b0b70482609925e45a5857c8
#
_entry.id   529617b2b0b70482609925e45a5857c8
#
_cell.length_a   1.000
_cell.length_b   1.000
_cell.length_c   1.000
_cell.angle_alpha   90.00
_cell.angle_beta   90.00
_cell.angle_gamma   90.00
#
_symmetry.space_group_name_H-M   'P 1'
#
loop_
_entity.id
_entity.type
_entity.pdbx_description
1 polymer ?
#
loop_
_entity_poly.entity_id
_entity_poly.type
_entity_poly.pdbx_seq_one_letter_code
_entity_poly.pdbx_strand_id
1 'polypeptide(L)'
;MGSFDFDKLINRRGTGCMKWDETPHDDVLPMWVADMDFETAPCILQALQLRVAHGVFGYTHIDDSYFEAVKHWFATRHQWTIDPMWIVPTTGVIPAFSCILKALTLSG
;
A
#
# COMPACT_ATOMS: atom_id res chain seq x y z
N MET A 1 1.15 1.17 -23.37
CA MET A 1 1.30 0.61 -22.02
C MET A 1 2.51 -0.29 -22.04
N GLY A 2 3.54 -0.03 -21.25
CA GLY A 2 4.67 -0.95 -21.14
C GLY A 2 4.19 -2.28 -20.57
N SER A 3 4.69 -3.39 -21.12
CA SER A 3 4.44 -4.71 -20.53
C SER A 3 5.22 -4.80 -19.22
N PHE A 4 4.57 -5.25 -18.16
CA PHE A 4 5.23 -5.60 -16.91
C PHE A 4 5.86 -6.99 -17.06
N ASP A 5 7.09 -7.15 -16.63
CA ASP A 5 7.77 -8.44 -16.59
C ASP A 5 7.57 -9.06 -15.20
N PHE A 6 6.59 -9.96 -15.10
CA PHE A 6 6.30 -10.68 -13.87
C PHE A 6 7.17 -11.94 -13.68
N ASP A 7 7.97 -12.30 -14.69
CA ASP A 7 8.90 -13.45 -14.62
C ASP A 7 10.30 -13.03 -14.12
N LYS A 8 10.53 -11.70 -14.01
CA LYS A 8 11.78 -11.16 -13.49
C LYS A 8 11.99 -11.54 -12.04
N LEU A 9 13.03 -12.29 -11.74
CA LEU A 9 13.39 -12.65 -10.38
C LEU A 9 14.04 -11.48 -9.65
N ILE A 10 13.43 -11.08 -8.55
CA ILE A 10 13.92 -10.01 -7.68
C ILE A 10 14.51 -10.65 -6.41
N ASN A 11 15.83 -10.47 -6.21
CA ASN A 11 16.43 -10.89 -4.96
C ASN A 11 16.05 -9.91 -3.85
N ARG A 12 15.31 -10.40 -2.85
CA ARG A 12 14.87 -9.61 -1.70
C ARG A 12 15.62 -9.97 -0.40
N ARG A 13 16.53 -10.95 -0.44
CA ARG A 13 17.36 -11.29 0.73
C ARG A 13 18.45 -10.24 0.96
N GLY A 14 18.68 -9.90 2.21
CA GLY A 14 19.63 -8.86 2.61
C GLY A 14 19.17 -7.44 2.32
N THR A 15 17.88 -7.23 2.07
CA THR A 15 17.31 -5.92 1.76
C THR A 15 16.52 -5.32 2.93
N GLY A 16 16.48 -5.97 4.08
CA GLY A 16 15.59 -5.62 5.20
C GLY A 16 14.16 -6.09 4.99
N CYS A 17 13.94 -7.01 4.05
CA CYS A 17 12.63 -7.58 3.78
C CYS A 17 12.28 -8.65 4.82
N MET A 18 11.33 -8.35 5.70
CA MET A 18 10.88 -9.26 6.75
C MET A 18 10.52 -10.65 6.22
N LYS A 19 9.78 -10.73 5.10
CA LYS A 19 9.36 -11.98 4.48
C LYS A 19 10.54 -12.90 4.14
N TRP A 20 11.61 -12.34 3.58
CA TRP A 20 12.77 -13.11 3.10
C TRP A 20 13.89 -13.20 4.12
N ASP A 21 14.14 -12.13 4.88
CA ASP A 21 15.31 -12.06 5.78
C ASP A 21 15.07 -12.79 7.11
N GLU A 22 13.80 -12.95 7.53
CA GLU A 22 13.45 -13.78 8.70
C GLU A 22 13.24 -15.25 8.35
N THR A 23 13.30 -15.64 7.08
CA THR A 23 13.21 -17.04 6.66
C THR A 23 14.57 -17.73 6.91
N PRO A 24 14.62 -18.78 7.76
CA PRO A 24 15.87 -19.25 8.36
C PRO A 24 16.83 -19.96 7.39
N HIS A 25 16.33 -20.43 6.26
CA HIS A 25 17.13 -21.20 5.29
C HIS A 25 16.90 -20.69 3.87
N ASP A 26 17.97 -20.72 3.06
CA ASP A 26 17.94 -20.18 1.69
C ASP A 26 17.11 -21.02 0.70
N ASP A 27 16.91 -22.30 1.01
CA ASP A 27 16.11 -23.23 0.24
C ASP A 27 14.62 -23.20 0.58
N VAL A 28 14.23 -22.42 1.59
CA VAL A 28 12.82 -22.24 1.99
C VAL A 28 12.18 -21.10 1.23
N LEU A 29 11.06 -21.37 0.56
CA LEU A 29 10.22 -20.36 -0.06
C LEU A 29 9.22 -19.78 0.96
N PRO A 30 9.35 -18.51 1.37
CA PRO A 30 8.43 -17.92 2.33
C PRO A 30 7.07 -17.65 1.69
N MET A 31 5.99 -18.17 2.28
CA MET A 31 4.61 -18.00 1.83
C MET A 31 3.67 -17.56 2.97
N TRP A 32 4.23 -17.08 4.08
CA TRP A 32 3.47 -16.76 5.30
C TRP A 32 2.84 -15.37 5.31
N VAL A 33 3.32 -14.47 4.44
CA VAL A 33 2.82 -13.10 4.32
C VAL A 33 2.51 -12.79 2.86
N ALA A 34 1.47 -12.03 2.62
CA ALA A 34 0.92 -11.77 1.28
C ALA A 34 1.55 -10.59 0.53
N ASP A 35 2.74 -10.12 0.93
CA ASP A 35 3.45 -9.12 0.15
C ASP A 35 3.99 -9.74 -1.15
N MET A 36 3.83 -9.03 -2.24
CA MET A 36 4.20 -9.50 -3.57
C MET A 36 5.70 -9.28 -3.83
N ASP A 37 6.30 -10.21 -4.60
CA ASP A 37 7.72 -10.16 -4.97
C ASP A 37 7.95 -9.53 -6.36
N PHE A 38 6.96 -8.83 -6.88
CA PHE A 38 7.03 -8.11 -8.16
C PHE A 38 7.50 -6.68 -7.98
N GLU A 39 8.17 -6.13 -8.99
CA GLU A 39 8.49 -4.70 -9.02
C GLU A 39 7.22 -3.84 -8.99
N THR A 40 7.29 -2.75 -8.26
CA THR A 40 6.24 -1.73 -8.25
C THR A 40 6.10 -1.09 -9.63
N ALA A 41 4.89 -0.79 -10.03
CA ALA A 41 4.61 -0.17 -11.32
C ALA A 41 5.45 1.10 -11.55
N PRO A 42 6.03 1.29 -12.77
CA PRO A 42 6.93 2.42 -13.05
C PRO A 42 6.33 3.80 -12.75
N CYS A 43 5.03 3.99 -12.96
CA CYS A 43 4.35 5.24 -12.64
C CYS A 43 4.34 5.55 -11.13
N ILE A 44 4.24 4.52 -10.28
CA ILE A 44 4.32 4.66 -8.82
C ILE A 44 5.75 4.99 -8.41
N LEU A 45 6.76 4.29 -8.97
CA LEU A 45 8.17 4.57 -8.72
C LEU A 45 8.52 6.00 -9.10
N GLN A 46 8.05 6.47 -10.27
CA GLN A 46 8.28 7.83 -10.72
C GLN A 46 7.66 8.86 -9.78
N ALA A 47 6.43 8.65 -9.32
CA ALA A 47 5.78 9.55 -8.37
C ALA A 47 6.54 9.63 -7.04
N LEU A 48 7.01 8.49 -6.52
CA LEU A 48 7.83 8.44 -5.31
C LEU A 48 9.17 9.15 -5.50
N GLN A 49 9.85 8.93 -6.63
CA GLN A 49 11.13 9.58 -6.95
C GLN A 49 10.99 11.11 -7.01
N LEU A 50 9.94 11.61 -7.65
CA LEU A 50 9.65 13.06 -7.69
C LEU A 50 9.43 13.61 -6.29
N ARG A 51 8.72 12.90 -5.43
CA ARG A 51 8.52 13.33 -4.05
C ARG A 51 9.80 13.32 -3.24
N VAL A 52 10.65 12.30 -3.40
CA VAL A 52 11.97 12.22 -2.75
C VAL A 52 12.88 13.35 -3.26
N ALA A 53 12.91 13.61 -4.56
CA ALA A 53 13.72 14.67 -5.15
C ALA A 53 13.33 16.08 -4.66
N HIS A 54 12.06 16.29 -4.29
CA HIS A 54 11.60 17.53 -3.66
C HIS A 54 12.28 17.79 -2.30
N GLY A 55 12.59 16.73 -1.53
CA GLY A 55 13.45 16.77 -0.35
C GLY A 55 12.83 17.39 0.92
N VAL A 56 11.63 17.94 0.87
CA VAL A 56 10.95 18.52 2.03
C VAL A 56 9.74 17.67 2.39
N PHE A 57 9.76 17.06 3.57
CA PHE A 57 8.72 16.17 4.08
C PHE A 57 8.08 16.80 5.31
N GLY A 58 6.92 17.38 5.13
CA GLY A 58 6.10 17.95 6.20
C GLY A 58 4.75 17.24 6.29
N TYR A 59 3.79 17.87 6.94
CA TYR A 59 2.41 17.42 6.94
C TYR A 59 1.85 17.48 5.52
N THR A 60 1.32 16.35 5.04
CA THR A 60 0.76 16.25 3.69
C THR A 60 -0.73 16.52 3.73
N HIS A 61 -1.18 17.44 2.90
CA HIS A 61 -2.59 17.62 2.60
C HIS A 61 -3.05 16.52 1.64
N ILE A 62 -4.16 15.89 1.97
CA ILE A 62 -4.82 14.92 1.08
C ILE A 62 -5.79 15.71 0.22
N ASP A 63 -5.47 15.83 -1.06
CA ASP A 63 -6.27 16.61 -2.00
C ASP A 63 -7.43 15.79 -2.61
N ASP A 64 -8.29 16.49 -3.36
CA ASP A 64 -9.47 15.88 -3.97
C ASP A 64 -9.12 14.76 -4.96
N SER A 65 -7.93 14.77 -5.56
CA SER A 65 -7.51 13.74 -6.51
C SER A 65 -7.41 12.36 -5.88
N TYR A 66 -7.05 12.30 -4.60
CA TYR A 66 -7.05 11.05 -3.84
C TYR A 66 -8.46 10.46 -3.72
N PHE A 67 -9.41 11.29 -3.29
CA PHE A 67 -10.80 10.84 -3.11
C PHE A 67 -11.43 10.43 -4.44
N GLU A 68 -11.18 11.19 -5.50
CA GLU A 68 -11.67 10.84 -6.84
C GLU A 68 -11.05 9.54 -7.37
N ALA A 69 -9.78 9.29 -7.12
CA ALA A 69 -9.13 8.03 -7.49
C ALA A 69 -9.77 6.83 -6.78
N VAL A 70 -10.03 6.96 -5.47
CA VAL A 70 -10.70 5.91 -4.67
C VAL A 70 -12.13 5.66 -5.19
N LYS A 71 -12.92 6.71 -5.39
CA LYS A 71 -14.28 6.61 -5.95
C LYS A 71 -14.28 5.94 -7.30
N HIS A 72 -13.39 6.37 -8.20
CA HIS A 72 -13.27 5.79 -9.53
C HIS A 72 -12.94 4.31 -9.49
N TRP A 73 -12.01 3.91 -8.60
CA TRP A 73 -11.67 2.50 -8.42
C TRP A 73 -12.88 1.66 -8.00
N PHE A 74 -13.61 2.09 -6.96
CA PHE A 74 -14.77 1.36 -6.48
C PHE A 74 -15.91 1.32 -7.51
N ALA A 75 -16.17 2.42 -8.19
CA ALA A 75 -17.20 2.47 -9.23
C ALA A 75 -16.87 1.54 -10.40
N THR A 76 -15.62 1.53 -10.88
CA THR A 76 -15.23 0.78 -12.08
C THR A 76 -14.93 -0.69 -11.82
N ARG A 77 -14.38 -1.02 -10.64
CA ARG A 77 -13.96 -2.40 -10.32
C ARG A 77 -14.99 -3.19 -9.52
N HIS A 78 -15.80 -2.49 -8.74
CA HIS A 78 -16.77 -3.11 -7.85
C HIS A 78 -18.20 -2.68 -8.10
N GLN A 79 -18.45 -1.81 -9.09
CA GLN A 79 -19.78 -1.27 -9.42
C GLN A 79 -20.45 -0.64 -8.19
N TRP A 80 -19.63 -0.06 -7.30
CA TRP A 80 -20.07 0.56 -6.06
C TRP A 80 -19.76 2.06 -6.06
N THR A 81 -20.82 2.88 -6.04
CA THR A 81 -20.69 4.34 -5.90
C THR A 81 -20.59 4.68 -4.43
N ILE A 82 -19.45 5.20 -4.01
CA ILE A 82 -19.20 5.64 -2.64
C ILE A 82 -19.23 7.16 -2.54
N ASP A 83 -19.69 7.67 -1.39
CA ASP A 83 -19.62 9.09 -1.06
C ASP A 83 -18.20 9.41 -0.54
N PRO A 84 -17.52 10.48 -1.03
CA PRO A 84 -16.23 10.91 -0.50
C PRO A 84 -16.23 11.14 1.01
N MET A 85 -17.35 11.55 1.57
CA MET A 85 -17.51 11.76 3.02
C MET A 85 -17.39 10.46 3.85
N TRP A 86 -17.48 9.31 3.21
CA TRP A 86 -17.29 8.00 3.86
C TRP A 86 -15.83 7.58 3.92
N ILE A 87 -14.94 8.31 3.22
CA ILE A 87 -13.53 7.94 3.14
C ILE A 87 -12.77 8.66 4.25
N VAL A 88 -12.24 7.88 5.19
CA VAL A 88 -11.39 8.38 6.27
C VAL A 88 -9.98 7.82 6.10
N PRO A 89 -9.02 8.61 5.59
CA PRO A 89 -7.65 8.17 5.44
C PRO A 89 -6.98 7.90 6.79
N THR A 90 -6.22 6.82 6.86
CA THR A 90 -5.44 6.43 8.05
C THR A 90 -4.03 6.01 7.64
N THR A 91 -3.13 5.94 8.60
CA THR A 91 -1.73 5.56 8.36
C THR A 91 -1.51 4.05 8.16
N GLY A 92 -2.59 3.26 8.22
CA GLY A 92 -2.54 1.82 7.99
C GLY A 92 -3.75 1.10 8.58
N VAL A 93 -3.86 -0.20 8.27
CA VAL A 93 -5.00 -1.03 8.68
C VAL A 93 -5.07 -1.20 10.20
N ILE A 94 -3.96 -1.43 10.88
CA ILE A 94 -3.95 -1.63 12.34
C ILE A 94 -4.38 -0.37 13.09
N PRO A 95 -3.87 0.84 12.78
CA PRO A 95 -4.41 2.08 13.35
C PRO A 95 -5.90 2.30 13.06
N ALA A 96 -6.35 2.04 11.83
CA ALA A 96 -7.77 2.13 11.47
C ALA A 96 -8.64 1.22 12.32
N PHE A 97 -8.26 -0.05 12.43
CA PHE A 97 -8.96 -1.04 13.23
C PHE A 97 -9.02 -0.66 14.71
N SER A 98 -7.91 -0.21 15.27
CA SER A 98 -7.85 0.28 16.66
C SER A 98 -8.79 1.46 16.91
N CYS A 99 -8.84 2.42 15.98
CA CYS A 99 -9.75 3.57 16.07
C CYS A 99 -11.21 3.13 16.00
N ILE A 100 -11.56 2.24 15.09
CA ILE A 100 -12.92 1.71 14.93
C ILE A 100 -13.37 0.99 16.21
N LEU A 101 -12.54 0.11 16.75
CA LEU A 101 -12.86 -0.58 17.99
C LEU A 101 -13.11 0.40 19.13
N LYS A 102 -12.20 1.37 19.32
CA LYS A 102 -12.36 2.38 20.40
C LYS A 102 -13.60 3.25 20.22
N ALA A 103 -14.01 3.53 18.98
CA ALA A 103 -15.17 4.37 18.70
C ALA A 103 -16.51 3.63 18.86
N LEU A 104 -16.52 2.33 18.58
CA LEU A 104 -17.77 1.55 18.49
C LEU A 104 -17.98 0.57 19.64
N THR A 105 -16.99 0.39 20.54
CA THR A 105 -17.11 -0.51 21.68
C THR A 105 -16.99 0.25 23.00
N LEU A 106 -17.68 -0.25 24.03
CA LEU A 106 -17.50 0.19 25.41
C LEU A 106 -16.34 -0.58 26.04
N SER A 107 -15.67 0.04 27.01
CA SER A 107 -14.69 -0.66 27.83
C SER A 107 -15.38 -1.80 28.57
N GLY A 108 -14.95 -3.04 28.30
CA GLY A 108 -15.40 -4.21 29.02
C GLY A 108 -14.54 -4.47 30.26
#